data_60c0430bc3e1e15a8c6814db9055e3e5
#
_entry.id   60c0430bc3e1e15a8c6814db9055e3e5
#
_cell.length_a   1.000
_cell.length_b   1.000
_cell.length_c   1.000
_cell.angle_alpha   90.00
_cell.angle_beta   90.00
_cell.angle_gamma   90.00
#
_symmetry.space_group_name_H-M   'P 1'
#
loop_
_entity.id
_entity.type
_entity.pdbx_description
1 polymer ?
#
loop_
_entity_poly.entity_id
_entity_poly.type
_entity_poly.pdbx_seq_one_letter_code
_entity_poly.pdbx_strand_id
1 'polypeptide(L)'
;MKSLNLKTALCLVLLLFSTAALAQKPEEKLLRVINKTHKKILVAAHRGDWRNTPENSMKALLNCIDSGYDIMELDVKMTRDSQLIIMHDNTIDRTTNAKGKVSDYTLSEIRKLRLRNGLGRVTNHPIPTFKEMMLAAKGKIIINVDKGNDRLPEVFQVLLETGTLEQAIVNVGDNISYQQLTKTNEIPDRAILMVVVNMKLQDAAVIISSYKLRKKSIIQPIFDNDTLTNLNSLPKLSSKQVIWLNSLWPSLNGGHDDDLAVEQGNPEASWGWLIKKGASILQTDRPLEMQQYLRENGNN
;
A
#
# COMPACT_ATOMS: atom_id res chain seq x y z
N MET A 1 -41.77 -39.68 16.47
CA MET A 1 -40.48 -39.10 16.10
C MET A 1 -40.11 -39.61 14.69
N LYS A 2 -40.19 -38.78 13.66
CA LYS A 2 -39.83 -39.18 12.28
C LYS A 2 -38.32 -39.13 12.15
N SER A 3 -37.69 -40.28 11.82
CA SER A 3 -36.25 -40.37 11.54
C SER A 3 -35.89 -39.50 10.33
N LEU A 4 -35.00 -38.55 10.53
CA LEU A 4 -34.44 -37.74 9.45
C LEU A 4 -33.64 -38.65 8.51
N ASN A 5 -34.00 -38.66 7.23
CA ASN A 5 -33.45 -39.60 6.25
C ASN A 5 -31.96 -39.25 6.03
N LEU A 6 -31.07 -40.25 6.13
CA LEU A 6 -29.61 -40.10 6.03
C LEU A 6 -29.16 -39.35 4.75
N LYS A 7 -29.91 -39.50 3.66
CA LYS A 7 -29.69 -38.79 2.40
C LYS A 7 -29.94 -37.26 2.51
N THR A 8 -30.92 -36.85 3.32
CA THR A 8 -31.22 -35.40 3.55
C THR A 8 -30.18 -34.77 4.47
N ALA A 9 -29.65 -35.50 5.45
CA ALA A 9 -28.57 -35.05 6.30
C ALA A 9 -27.25 -34.91 5.52
N LEU A 10 -26.95 -35.81 4.58
CA LEU A 10 -25.74 -35.75 3.73
C LEU A 10 -25.79 -34.59 2.74
N CYS A 11 -26.94 -34.25 2.18
CA CYS A 11 -27.14 -33.08 1.31
C CYS A 11 -26.98 -31.74 2.08
N LEU A 12 -27.45 -31.68 3.35
CA LEU A 12 -27.27 -30.48 4.19
C LEU A 12 -25.80 -30.27 4.59
N VAL A 13 -25.04 -31.34 4.85
CA VAL A 13 -23.61 -31.26 5.15
C VAL A 13 -22.81 -30.83 3.91
N LEU A 14 -23.16 -31.30 2.70
CA LEU A 14 -22.53 -30.89 1.45
C LEU A 14 -22.84 -29.43 1.09
N LEU A 15 -24.00 -28.89 1.42
CA LEU A 15 -24.37 -27.48 1.23
C LEU A 15 -23.64 -26.54 2.20
N LEU A 16 -23.27 -27.00 3.39
CA LEU A 16 -22.47 -26.20 4.34
C LEU A 16 -20.99 -26.09 3.97
N PHE A 17 -20.46 -26.98 3.12
CA PHE A 17 -19.08 -26.91 2.62
C PHE A 17 -18.94 -26.07 1.33
N SER A 18 -20.02 -25.62 0.71
CA SER A 18 -19.97 -24.98 -0.62
C SER A 18 -19.94 -23.44 -0.61
N THR A 19 -19.87 -22.78 0.56
CA THR A 19 -19.89 -21.30 0.63
C THR A 19 -18.71 -20.67 1.37
N ALA A 20 -17.65 -21.39 1.63
CA ALA A 20 -16.38 -20.72 1.85
C ALA A 20 -15.89 -20.23 0.48
N ALA A 21 -16.37 -19.08 0.05
CA ALA A 21 -15.70 -18.36 -1.03
C ALA A 21 -14.24 -18.20 -0.59
N LEU A 22 -13.34 -19.01 -1.19
CA LEU A 22 -11.91 -18.92 -0.94
C LEU A 22 -11.52 -17.49 -1.18
N ALA A 23 -11.26 -16.73 -0.12
CA ALA A 23 -10.80 -15.35 -0.24
C ALA A 23 -9.60 -15.38 -1.19
N GLN A 24 -9.67 -14.57 -2.25
CA GLN A 24 -8.61 -14.52 -3.25
C GLN A 24 -7.29 -14.14 -2.57
N LYS A 25 -6.23 -14.90 -2.81
CA LYS A 25 -4.91 -14.61 -2.24
C LYS A 25 -4.41 -13.23 -2.69
N PRO A 26 -3.77 -12.46 -1.81
CA PRO A 26 -3.27 -11.11 -2.12
C PRO A 26 -2.38 -11.06 -3.36
N GLU A 27 -1.45 -12.02 -3.51
CA GLU A 27 -0.57 -12.13 -4.66
C GLU A 27 -1.33 -12.36 -5.97
N GLU A 28 -2.38 -13.16 -5.98
CA GLU A 28 -3.23 -13.39 -7.16
C GLU A 28 -4.02 -12.12 -7.52
N LYS A 29 -4.55 -11.42 -6.51
CA LYS A 29 -5.25 -10.15 -6.69
C LYS A 29 -4.32 -9.11 -7.32
N LEU A 30 -3.11 -8.97 -6.77
CA LEU A 30 -2.10 -8.04 -7.26
C LEU A 30 -1.66 -8.37 -8.69
N LEU A 31 -1.45 -9.65 -9.02
CA LEU A 31 -1.14 -10.09 -10.39
C LEU A 31 -2.28 -9.76 -11.37
N ARG A 32 -3.54 -9.87 -10.99
CA ARG A 32 -4.67 -9.46 -11.83
C ARG A 32 -4.67 -7.95 -12.11
N VAL A 33 -4.30 -7.14 -11.13
CA VAL A 33 -4.15 -5.68 -11.31
C VAL A 33 -3.01 -5.41 -12.29
N ILE A 34 -1.85 -6.03 -12.09
CA ILE A 34 -0.67 -5.89 -12.97
C ILE A 34 -1.00 -6.30 -14.41
N ASN A 35 -1.73 -7.40 -14.59
CA ASN A 35 -2.13 -7.91 -15.91
C ASN A 35 -3.37 -7.20 -16.48
N LYS A 36 -3.91 -6.18 -15.83
CA LYS A 36 -5.10 -5.43 -16.25
C LYS A 36 -6.36 -6.29 -16.44
N THR A 37 -6.44 -7.41 -15.72
CA THR A 37 -7.63 -8.29 -15.69
C THR A 37 -8.53 -8.02 -14.49
N HIS A 38 -8.07 -7.24 -13.52
CA HIS A 38 -8.87 -6.72 -12.41
C HIS A 38 -9.44 -5.35 -12.80
N LYS A 39 -10.75 -5.19 -12.71
CA LYS A 39 -11.45 -3.96 -13.15
C LYS A 39 -11.77 -3.00 -12.01
N LYS A 40 -11.70 -3.49 -10.77
CA LYS A 40 -12.03 -2.71 -9.59
C LYS A 40 -10.83 -1.88 -9.11
N ILE A 41 -11.10 -0.75 -8.47
CA ILE A 41 -10.08 0.09 -7.84
C ILE A 41 -9.69 -0.55 -6.52
N LEU A 42 -8.38 -0.69 -6.27
CA LEU A 42 -7.89 -1.13 -4.97
C LEU A 42 -7.68 0.05 -4.03
N VAL A 43 -8.01 -0.15 -2.76
CA VAL A 43 -7.82 0.84 -1.70
C VAL A 43 -6.54 0.51 -0.93
N ALA A 44 -5.64 1.48 -0.85
CA ALA A 44 -4.42 1.42 -0.05
C ALA A 44 -4.55 2.33 1.19
N ALA A 45 -4.54 1.73 2.38
CA ALA A 45 -4.56 2.46 3.63
C ALA A 45 -3.14 2.97 3.94
N HIS A 46 -2.95 4.30 3.92
CA HIS A 46 -1.68 4.98 4.21
C HIS A 46 -1.28 4.77 5.67
N ARG A 47 -0.11 4.19 5.92
CA ARG A 47 0.40 3.79 7.25
C ARG A 47 -0.57 2.89 8.04
N GLY A 48 -1.48 2.22 7.34
CA GLY A 48 -2.54 1.39 7.89
C GLY A 48 -3.72 2.17 8.46
N ASP A 49 -4.44 1.58 9.40
CA ASP A 49 -5.61 2.20 10.06
C ASP A 49 -5.17 3.19 11.16
N TRP A 50 -4.37 4.20 10.80
CA TRP A 50 -3.75 5.11 11.76
C TRP A 50 -4.72 6.04 12.49
N ARG A 51 -5.91 6.25 11.97
CA ARG A 51 -6.92 7.07 12.64
C ARG A 51 -7.46 6.41 13.90
N ASN A 52 -7.46 5.08 13.95
CA ASN A 52 -7.96 4.29 15.06
C ASN A 52 -6.85 3.68 15.93
N THR A 53 -5.61 3.62 15.42
CA THR A 53 -4.45 2.98 16.07
C THR A 53 -3.19 3.79 15.81
N PRO A 54 -2.05 3.51 16.47
CA PRO A 54 -0.79 4.12 16.05
C PRO A 54 -0.47 3.78 14.59
N GLU A 55 0.00 4.80 13.83
CA GLU A 55 0.48 4.61 12.46
C GLU A 55 1.60 3.57 12.43
N ASN A 56 1.70 2.82 11.31
CA ASN A 56 2.81 1.89 11.12
C ASN A 56 2.93 0.82 12.23
N SER A 57 1.83 0.46 12.86
CA SER A 57 1.82 -0.53 13.95
C SER A 57 1.26 -1.88 13.50
N MET A 58 1.59 -2.94 14.26
CA MET A 58 0.98 -4.25 14.08
C MET A 58 -0.55 -4.19 14.21
N LYS A 59 -1.07 -3.34 15.13
CA LYS A 59 -2.53 -3.19 15.30
C LYS A 59 -3.16 -2.52 14.08
N ALA A 60 -2.49 -1.52 13.46
CA ALA A 60 -2.95 -0.91 12.22
C ALA A 60 -3.06 -1.93 11.08
N LEU A 61 -2.07 -2.84 10.96
CA LEU A 61 -2.11 -3.93 9.99
C LEU A 61 -3.30 -4.88 10.24
N LEU A 62 -3.46 -5.33 11.48
CA LEU A 62 -4.56 -6.25 11.82
C LEU A 62 -5.93 -5.61 11.55
N ASN A 63 -6.10 -4.33 11.88
CA ASN A 63 -7.33 -3.61 11.55
C ASN A 63 -7.57 -3.53 10.04
N CYS A 64 -6.53 -3.29 9.22
CA CYS A 64 -6.65 -3.29 7.76
C CYS A 64 -7.13 -4.66 7.23
N ILE A 65 -6.59 -5.74 7.79
CA ILE A 65 -7.00 -7.11 7.43
C ILE A 65 -8.46 -7.36 7.83
N ASP A 66 -8.83 -7.03 9.07
CA ASP A 66 -10.18 -7.25 9.61
C ASP A 66 -11.24 -6.41 8.87
N SER A 67 -10.87 -5.20 8.41
CA SER A 67 -11.72 -4.31 7.61
C SER A 67 -11.79 -4.69 6.14
N GLY A 68 -10.98 -5.67 5.68
CA GLY A 68 -10.94 -6.12 4.30
C GLY A 68 -10.37 -5.08 3.33
N TYR A 69 -9.45 -4.20 3.77
CA TYR A 69 -8.73 -3.31 2.87
C TYR A 69 -7.80 -4.12 1.95
N ASP A 70 -7.59 -3.63 0.72
CA ASP A 70 -6.82 -4.36 -0.28
C ASP A 70 -5.32 -4.31 0.00
N ILE A 71 -4.83 -3.14 0.40
CA ILE A 71 -3.43 -2.82 0.57
C ILE A 71 -3.23 -2.04 1.87
N MET A 72 -2.21 -2.39 2.65
CA MET A 72 -1.64 -1.51 3.66
C MET A 72 -0.33 -0.94 3.12
N GLU A 73 -0.19 0.36 3.13
CA GLU A 73 1.12 1.00 2.95
C GLU A 73 1.82 1.09 4.31
N LEU A 74 3.13 0.94 4.32
CA LEU A 74 4.01 1.06 5.49
C LEU A 74 5.39 1.59 5.11
N ASP A 75 6.04 2.24 6.09
CA ASP A 75 7.34 2.87 5.92
C ASP A 75 8.45 2.08 6.61
N VAL A 76 9.60 1.95 5.96
CA VAL A 76 10.74 1.18 6.48
C VAL A 76 11.91 2.09 6.82
N LYS A 77 12.53 1.86 7.99
CA LYS A 77 13.79 2.48 8.42
C LYS A 77 14.74 1.44 8.98
N MET A 78 16.05 1.75 8.95
CA MET A 78 17.10 0.87 9.43
C MET A 78 17.66 1.36 10.77
N THR A 79 17.76 0.45 11.74
CA THR A 79 18.42 0.67 13.03
C THR A 79 19.96 0.66 12.89
N ARG A 80 20.65 1.06 13.96
CA ARG A 80 22.13 1.05 14.04
C ARG A 80 22.75 -0.34 13.82
N ASP A 81 22.06 -1.39 14.25
CA ASP A 81 22.45 -2.79 14.08
C ASP A 81 21.81 -3.47 12.85
N SER A 82 21.50 -2.66 11.82
CA SER A 82 21.05 -3.10 10.49
C SER A 82 19.76 -3.93 10.52
N GLN A 83 18.83 -3.63 11.43
CA GLN A 83 17.51 -4.25 11.42
C GLN A 83 16.48 -3.30 10.83
N LEU A 84 15.65 -3.81 9.91
CA LEU A 84 14.55 -3.03 9.33
C LEU A 84 13.36 -3.00 10.30
N ILE A 85 12.94 -1.79 10.67
CA ILE A 85 11.77 -1.52 11.52
C ILE A 85 10.74 -0.69 10.75
N ILE A 86 9.51 -0.63 11.26
CA ILE A 86 8.44 0.16 10.64
C ILE A 86 8.39 1.53 11.31
N MET A 87 8.73 2.56 10.53
CA MET A 87 8.78 3.95 10.99
C MET A 87 8.81 4.88 9.77
N HIS A 88 8.00 5.95 9.79
CA HIS A 88 7.99 6.94 8.71
C HIS A 88 9.16 7.91 8.79
N ASP A 89 9.35 8.55 9.95
CA ASP A 89 10.33 9.61 10.13
C ASP A 89 11.74 9.05 10.33
N ASN A 90 12.76 9.82 10.03
CA ASN A 90 14.13 9.47 10.36
C ASN A 90 14.42 9.56 11.89
N THR A 91 13.52 10.20 12.64
CA THR A 91 13.55 10.30 14.10
C THR A 91 12.36 9.60 14.73
N ILE A 92 12.50 9.18 15.98
CA ILE A 92 11.43 8.50 16.73
C ILE A 92 10.53 9.47 17.53
N ASP A 93 10.78 10.78 17.44
CA ASP A 93 10.24 11.82 18.32
C ASP A 93 8.71 11.96 18.24
N ARG A 94 8.17 11.97 17.02
CA ARG A 94 6.74 12.22 16.79
C ARG A 94 5.88 11.04 17.21
N THR A 95 6.32 9.83 16.87
CA THR A 95 5.49 8.63 16.96
C THR A 95 5.82 7.73 18.14
N THR A 96 6.82 8.07 18.99
CA THR A 96 7.20 7.26 20.15
C THR A 96 7.34 8.07 21.45
N ASN A 97 7.54 7.36 22.56
CA ASN A 97 7.83 7.93 23.88
C ASN A 97 9.30 8.30 24.11
N ALA A 98 10.14 8.34 23.06
CA ALA A 98 11.56 8.70 23.12
C ALA A 98 11.91 9.75 22.07
N LYS A 99 13.19 10.14 21.95
CA LYS A 99 13.69 11.12 20.99
C LYS A 99 15.01 10.67 20.39
N GLY A 100 15.32 11.14 19.17
CA GLY A 100 16.57 10.88 18.47
C GLY A 100 16.36 10.17 17.13
N LYS A 101 17.44 9.88 16.40
CA LYS A 101 17.37 9.25 15.09
C LYS A 101 17.18 7.74 15.24
N VAL A 102 16.43 7.14 14.33
CA VAL A 102 16.28 5.66 14.25
C VAL A 102 17.66 4.98 14.18
N SER A 103 18.58 5.55 13.39
CA SER A 103 19.95 5.04 13.21
C SER A 103 20.84 5.08 14.44
N ASP A 104 20.42 5.77 15.51
CA ASP A 104 21.19 5.83 16.77
C ASP A 104 20.84 4.68 17.72
N TYR A 105 19.78 3.94 17.43
CA TYR A 105 19.23 2.86 18.27
C TYR A 105 19.45 1.48 17.65
N THR A 106 19.78 0.51 18.49
CA THR A 106 19.69 -0.92 18.16
C THR A 106 18.23 -1.39 18.21
N LEU A 107 17.93 -2.53 17.58
CA LEU A 107 16.62 -3.16 17.69
C LEU A 107 16.25 -3.44 19.16
N SER A 108 17.21 -3.88 19.98
CA SER A 108 16.99 -4.13 21.41
C SER A 108 16.54 -2.89 22.18
N GLU A 109 17.08 -1.71 21.84
CA GLU A 109 16.67 -0.42 22.42
C GLU A 109 15.28 0.00 21.89
N ILE A 110 15.04 -0.12 20.58
CA ILE A 110 13.74 0.18 19.94
C ILE A 110 12.59 -0.65 20.55
N ARG A 111 12.83 -1.90 20.89
CA ARG A 111 11.82 -2.80 21.51
C ARG A 111 11.30 -2.32 22.87
N LYS A 112 12.05 -1.49 23.58
CA LYS A 112 11.65 -0.90 24.87
C LYS A 112 10.70 0.29 24.69
N LEU A 113 10.64 0.86 23.49
CA LEU A 113 9.83 2.03 23.19
C LEU A 113 8.36 1.64 22.91
N ARG A 114 7.50 2.64 23.02
CA ARG A 114 6.07 2.50 22.77
C ARG A 114 5.61 3.58 21.79
N LEU A 115 4.75 3.16 20.84
CA LEU A 115 4.15 4.06 19.86
C LEU A 115 3.14 5.00 20.51
N ARG A 116 3.02 6.20 19.94
CA ARG A 116 1.93 7.15 20.20
C ARG A 116 0.81 6.96 19.18
N ASN A 117 -0.42 7.15 19.61
CA ASN A 117 -1.56 7.26 18.70
C ASN A 117 -1.62 8.64 18.01
N GLY A 118 -2.55 8.83 17.09
CA GLY A 118 -2.75 10.09 16.35
C GLY A 118 -3.02 11.33 17.23
N LEU A 119 -3.43 11.13 18.49
CA LEU A 119 -3.60 12.19 19.49
C LEU A 119 -2.32 12.46 20.31
N GLY A 120 -1.20 11.84 19.97
CA GLY A 120 0.08 11.99 20.68
C GLY A 120 0.18 11.24 22.02
N ARG A 121 -0.82 10.42 22.39
CA ARG A 121 -0.83 9.63 23.64
C ARG A 121 -0.01 8.37 23.47
N VAL A 122 0.86 8.07 24.43
CA VAL A 122 1.64 6.83 24.48
C VAL A 122 0.69 5.64 24.68
N THR A 123 0.87 4.60 23.89
CA THR A 123 0.11 3.35 23.93
C THR A 123 0.96 2.19 24.43
N ASN A 124 0.42 0.97 24.49
CA ASN A 124 1.17 -0.25 24.80
C ASN A 124 1.74 -0.93 23.54
N HIS A 125 1.58 -0.34 22.35
CA HIS A 125 2.04 -0.93 21.09
C HIS A 125 3.54 -0.71 20.90
N PRO A 126 4.34 -1.78 20.72
CA PRO A 126 5.75 -1.67 20.35
C PRO A 126 5.91 -1.31 18.88
N ILE A 127 7.11 -0.86 18.50
CA ILE A 127 7.51 -0.66 17.11
C ILE A 127 7.80 -2.05 16.51
N PRO A 128 7.11 -2.47 15.43
CA PRO A 128 7.37 -3.76 14.80
C PRO A 128 8.60 -3.72 13.89
N THR A 129 9.24 -4.87 13.67
CA THR A 129 10.18 -5.04 12.57
C THR A 129 9.43 -5.24 11.25
N PHE A 130 10.11 -4.95 10.14
CA PHE A 130 9.57 -5.23 8.81
C PHE A 130 9.28 -6.73 8.63
N LYS A 131 10.16 -7.61 9.10
CA LYS A 131 9.96 -9.06 9.06
C LYS A 131 8.70 -9.52 9.80
N GLU A 132 8.43 -8.97 10.99
CA GLU A 132 7.21 -9.28 11.74
C GLU A 132 5.95 -8.84 11.00
N MET A 133 5.97 -7.64 10.41
CA MET A 133 4.84 -7.15 9.62
C MET A 133 4.57 -8.04 8.42
N MET A 134 5.60 -8.41 7.65
CA MET A 134 5.45 -9.27 6.48
C MET A 134 4.95 -10.66 6.82
N LEU A 135 5.42 -11.26 7.92
CA LEU A 135 4.91 -12.55 8.39
C LEU A 135 3.44 -12.48 8.82
N ALA A 136 3.02 -11.40 9.50
CA ALA A 136 1.63 -11.20 9.90
C ALA A 136 0.70 -10.94 8.72
N ALA A 137 1.19 -10.24 7.69
CA ALA A 137 0.45 -9.92 6.46
C ALA A 137 0.34 -11.10 5.49
N LYS A 138 1.22 -12.11 5.62
CA LYS A 138 1.36 -13.21 4.65
C LYS A 138 0.04 -13.90 4.35
N GLY A 139 -0.34 -13.93 3.07
CA GLY A 139 -1.58 -14.53 2.56
C GLY A 139 -2.87 -13.80 2.96
N LYS A 140 -2.80 -12.58 3.54
CA LYS A 140 -3.96 -11.86 4.05
C LYS A 140 -4.21 -10.50 3.39
N ILE A 141 -3.15 -9.73 3.12
CA ILE A 141 -3.27 -8.37 2.58
C ILE A 141 -2.02 -8.03 1.75
N ILE A 142 -2.18 -7.21 0.70
CA ILE A 142 -1.05 -6.67 -0.08
C ILE A 142 -0.34 -5.63 0.77
N ILE A 143 1.00 -5.59 0.73
CA ILE A 143 1.80 -4.57 1.41
C ILE A 143 2.48 -3.67 0.38
N ASN A 144 2.32 -2.36 0.52
CA ASN A 144 3.17 -1.40 -0.15
C ASN A 144 4.29 -0.98 0.82
N VAL A 145 5.54 -1.12 0.36
CA VAL A 145 6.74 -0.81 1.15
C VAL A 145 7.29 0.53 0.67
N ASP A 146 7.14 1.56 1.51
CA ASP A 146 7.70 2.90 1.26
C ASP A 146 8.94 3.18 2.14
N LYS A 147 9.67 4.24 1.83
CA LYS A 147 10.88 4.72 2.54
C LYS A 147 12.04 3.72 2.66
N GLY A 148 11.96 2.58 1.93
CA GLY A 148 13.00 1.56 1.87
C GLY A 148 13.88 1.61 0.63
N ASN A 149 13.75 2.65 -0.19
CA ASN A 149 14.44 2.77 -1.49
C ASN A 149 15.97 2.91 -1.39
N ASP A 150 16.52 3.36 -0.28
CA ASP A 150 17.95 3.38 0.04
C ASP A 150 18.46 2.05 0.66
N ARG A 151 17.58 1.06 0.84
CA ARG A 151 17.81 -0.25 1.48
C ARG A 151 17.16 -1.39 0.70
N LEU A 152 17.09 -1.27 -0.62
CA LEU A 152 16.44 -2.27 -1.47
C LEU A 152 16.99 -3.70 -1.29
N PRO A 153 18.32 -3.93 -1.17
CA PRO A 153 18.85 -5.27 -0.92
C PRO A 153 18.27 -5.91 0.34
N GLU A 154 18.26 -5.18 1.47
CA GLU A 154 17.75 -5.67 2.75
C GLU A 154 16.21 -5.83 2.71
N VAL A 155 15.51 -4.93 2.04
CA VAL A 155 14.05 -5.07 1.81
C VAL A 155 13.75 -6.35 1.04
N PHE A 156 14.42 -6.58 -0.09
CA PHE A 156 14.22 -7.80 -0.88
C PHE A 156 14.64 -9.06 -0.14
N GLN A 157 15.71 -9.01 0.66
CA GLN A 157 16.10 -10.12 1.51
C GLN A 157 14.97 -10.54 2.46
N VAL A 158 14.38 -9.59 3.20
CA VAL A 158 13.26 -9.89 4.11
C VAL A 158 12.05 -10.44 3.36
N LEU A 159 11.71 -9.88 2.19
CA LEU A 159 10.58 -10.35 1.38
C LEU A 159 10.79 -11.79 0.86
N LEU A 160 12.02 -12.14 0.50
CA LEU A 160 12.40 -13.51 0.09
C LEU A 160 12.35 -14.47 1.28
N GLU A 161 12.95 -14.11 2.41
CA GLU A 161 12.96 -14.92 3.64
C GLU A 161 11.56 -15.21 4.17
N THR A 162 10.65 -14.25 4.10
CA THR A 162 9.26 -14.41 4.55
C THR A 162 8.36 -15.09 3.51
N GLY A 163 8.84 -15.19 2.26
CA GLY A 163 8.05 -15.70 1.12
C GLY A 163 6.87 -14.79 0.76
N THR A 164 7.06 -13.47 0.83
CA THR A 164 6.02 -12.45 0.58
C THR A 164 6.37 -11.52 -0.59
N LEU A 165 7.41 -11.83 -1.36
CA LEU A 165 7.89 -10.98 -2.47
C LEU A 165 6.80 -10.63 -3.48
N GLU A 166 5.94 -11.58 -3.85
CA GLU A 166 4.89 -11.37 -4.85
C GLU A 166 3.61 -10.75 -4.27
N GLN A 167 3.55 -10.59 -2.95
CA GLN A 167 2.49 -9.93 -2.20
C GLN A 167 2.85 -8.47 -1.87
N ALA A 168 4.09 -8.05 -2.15
CA ALA A 168 4.62 -6.72 -1.85
C ALA A 168 4.75 -5.87 -3.11
N ILE A 169 4.43 -4.58 -2.97
CA ILE A 169 4.73 -3.50 -3.92
C ILE A 169 5.87 -2.70 -3.30
N VAL A 170 7.04 -2.68 -3.92
CA VAL A 170 8.23 -2.00 -3.39
C VAL A 170 8.41 -0.65 -4.08
N ASN A 171 8.33 0.44 -3.33
CA ASN A 171 8.70 1.77 -3.81
C ASN A 171 10.22 1.83 -4.01
N VAL A 172 10.65 2.14 -5.23
CA VAL A 172 12.06 2.17 -5.62
C VAL A 172 12.65 3.58 -5.65
N GLY A 173 11.86 4.57 -5.27
CA GLY A 173 12.27 5.97 -5.17
C GLY A 173 11.58 6.88 -6.19
N ASP A 174 11.96 8.16 -6.11
CA ASP A 174 11.33 9.23 -6.85
C ASP A 174 12.14 9.56 -8.10
N ASN A 175 11.45 9.72 -9.24
CA ASN A 175 12.00 10.22 -10.50
C ASN A 175 13.25 9.44 -11.00
N ILE A 176 13.36 8.17 -10.66
CA ILE A 176 14.43 7.28 -11.11
C ILE A 176 13.98 6.45 -12.30
N SER A 177 14.75 6.45 -13.39
CA SER A 177 14.48 5.54 -14.53
C SER A 177 14.85 4.10 -14.18
N TYR A 178 14.24 3.12 -14.87
CA TYR A 178 14.53 1.70 -14.63
C TYR A 178 16.02 1.38 -14.89
N GLN A 179 16.64 2.01 -15.89
CA GLN A 179 18.06 1.84 -16.19
C GLN A 179 18.97 2.38 -15.08
N GLN A 180 18.61 3.51 -14.45
CA GLN A 180 19.36 4.04 -13.31
C GLN A 180 19.21 3.11 -12.10
N LEU A 181 18.00 2.64 -11.81
CA LEU A 181 17.71 1.74 -10.71
C LEU A 181 18.55 0.44 -10.80
N THR A 182 18.60 -0.16 -11.99
CA THR A 182 19.29 -1.46 -12.20
C THR A 182 20.82 -1.36 -12.33
N LYS A 183 21.38 -0.14 -12.41
CA LYS A 183 22.84 0.04 -12.35
C LYS A 183 23.41 -0.23 -10.96
N THR A 184 22.63 0.03 -9.92
CA THR A 184 23.10 -0.02 -8.52
C THR A 184 22.39 -1.07 -7.68
N ASN A 185 21.33 -1.70 -8.22
CA ASN A 185 20.54 -2.66 -7.48
C ASN A 185 20.25 -3.92 -8.30
N GLU A 186 20.39 -5.07 -7.68
CA GLU A 186 19.85 -6.33 -8.18
C GLU A 186 18.36 -6.42 -7.82
N ILE A 187 17.52 -6.43 -8.84
CA ILE A 187 16.07 -6.46 -8.67
C ILE A 187 15.55 -7.87 -8.97
N PRO A 188 14.95 -8.58 -8.01
CA PRO A 188 14.37 -9.89 -8.26
C PRO A 188 13.31 -9.85 -9.38
N ASP A 189 13.34 -10.78 -10.32
CA ASP A 189 12.42 -10.80 -11.47
C ASP A 189 10.95 -10.81 -11.08
N ARG A 190 10.62 -11.47 -9.97
CA ARG A 190 9.25 -11.58 -9.47
C ARG A 190 8.78 -10.37 -8.67
N ALA A 191 9.67 -9.46 -8.28
CA ALA A 191 9.31 -8.27 -7.51
C ALA A 191 8.39 -7.34 -8.29
N ILE A 192 7.42 -6.75 -7.62
CA ILE A 192 6.53 -5.71 -8.14
C ILE A 192 7.06 -4.37 -7.65
N LEU A 193 7.43 -3.51 -8.59
CA LEU A 193 8.06 -2.22 -8.30
C LEU A 193 7.05 -1.09 -8.45
N MET A 194 7.19 -0.05 -7.64
CA MET A 194 6.49 1.22 -7.81
C MET A 194 7.52 2.34 -7.89
N VAL A 195 7.38 3.22 -8.89
CA VAL A 195 8.18 4.44 -9.02
C VAL A 195 7.28 5.66 -8.87
N VAL A 196 7.70 6.61 -8.04
CA VAL A 196 7.06 7.92 -7.92
C VAL A 196 7.59 8.82 -9.03
N VAL A 197 6.69 9.49 -9.77
CA VAL A 197 7.06 10.38 -10.86
C VAL A 197 6.38 11.73 -10.69
N ASN A 198 7.18 12.77 -10.50
CA ASN A 198 6.68 14.13 -10.47
C ASN A 198 6.32 14.60 -11.89
N MET A 199 5.04 14.82 -12.15
CA MET A 199 4.53 15.17 -13.47
C MET A 199 4.89 16.57 -13.96
N LYS A 200 5.52 17.41 -13.11
CA LYS A 200 6.09 18.70 -13.53
C LYS A 200 7.42 18.55 -14.29
N LEU A 201 8.12 17.43 -14.12
CA LEU A 201 9.42 17.23 -14.73
C LEU A 201 9.28 17.07 -16.26
N GLN A 202 10.22 17.66 -16.99
CA GLN A 202 10.26 17.55 -18.45
C GLN A 202 10.50 16.11 -18.91
N ASP A 203 11.24 15.33 -18.14
CA ASP A 203 11.59 13.94 -18.41
C ASP A 203 10.63 12.92 -17.81
N ALA A 204 9.53 13.36 -17.18
CA ALA A 204 8.52 12.45 -16.58
C ALA A 204 8.08 11.33 -17.55
N ALA A 205 7.82 11.68 -18.81
CA ALA A 205 7.43 10.70 -19.84
C ALA A 205 8.56 9.71 -20.17
N VAL A 206 9.82 10.12 -20.11
CA VAL A 206 11.00 9.26 -20.33
C VAL A 206 11.14 8.27 -19.17
N ILE A 207 11.04 8.76 -17.93
CA ILE A 207 11.06 7.93 -16.72
C ILE A 207 9.95 6.87 -16.79
N ILE A 208 8.71 7.27 -17.02
CA ILE A 208 7.57 6.33 -17.15
C ILE A 208 7.83 5.31 -18.26
N SER A 209 8.34 5.75 -19.41
CA SER A 209 8.62 4.87 -20.54
C SER A 209 9.69 3.84 -20.23
N SER A 210 10.65 4.14 -19.36
CA SER A 210 11.70 3.22 -18.97
C SER A 210 11.19 1.95 -18.28
N TYR A 211 10.04 2.04 -17.61
CA TYR A 211 9.40 0.91 -16.92
C TYR A 211 8.52 0.03 -17.82
N LYS A 212 8.30 0.39 -19.10
CA LYS A 212 7.51 -0.43 -20.04
C LYS A 212 8.09 -1.82 -20.27
N LEU A 213 9.40 -1.96 -20.17
CA LEU A 213 10.10 -3.24 -20.30
C LEU A 213 9.93 -4.13 -19.06
N ARG A 214 9.55 -3.54 -17.94
CA ARG A 214 9.29 -4.25 -16.68
C ARG A 214 7.79 -4.45 -16.50
N LYS A 215 7.26 -5.63 -16.87
CA LYS A 215 5.80 -5.93 -16.78
C LYS A 215 5.23 -5.74 -15.37
N LYS A 216 6.02 -6.07 -14.33
CA LYS A 216 5.64 -5.94 -12.92
C LYS A 216 6.06 -4.57 -12.37
N SER A 217 5.49 -3.50 -12.93
CA SER A 217 5.72 -2.12 -12.48
C SER A 217 4.43 -1.33 -12.34
N ILE A 218 4.43 -0.44 -11.35
CA ILE A 218 3.35 0.50 -11.01
C ILE A 218 3.94 1.90 -11.12
N ILE A 219 3.21 2.81 -11.74
CA ILE A 219 3.58 4.22 -11.83
C ILE A 219 2.71 4.99 -10.83
N GLN A 220 3.37 5.77 -9.97
CA GLN A 220 2.73 6.70 -9.05
C GLN A 220 3.00 8.14 -9.48
N PRO A 221 2.15 8.73 -10.34
CA PRO A 221 2.27 10.15 -10.68
C PRO A 221 1.93 11.00 -9.46
N ILE A 222 2.76 12.02 -9.20
CA ILE A 222 2.47 13.07 -8.22
C ILE A 222 2.47 14.43 -8.93
N PHE A 223 1.56 15.31 -8.49
CA PHE A 223 1.39 16.63 -9.06
C PHE A 223 0.65 17.55 -8.08
N ASP A 224 1.01 18.80 -8.02
CA ASP A 224 0.38 19.83 -7.16
C ASP A 224 -0.55 20.75 -7.94
N ASN A 225 -0.70 20.52 -9.25
CA ASN A 225 -1.56 21.30 -10.13
C ASN A 225 -2.22 20.36 -11.13
N ASP A 226 -3.56 20.34 -11.17
CA ASP A 226 -4.39 19.51 -12.03
C ASP A 226 -4.47 19.96 -13.50
N THR A 227 -3.97 21.18 -13.80
CA THR A 227 -3.92 21.74 -15.16
C THR A 227 -2.67 21.35 -15.95
N LEU A 228 -1.75 20.57 -15.37
CA LEU A 228 -0.55 20.12 -16.07
C LEU A 228 -0.88 19.28 -17.31
N THR A 229 -0.32 19.68 -18.45
CA THR A 229 -0.57 19.04 -19.76
C THR A 229 -0.22 17.55 -19.75
N ASN A 230 0.82 17.16 -18.99
CA ASN A 230 1.26 15.78 -18.86
C ASN A 230 0.18 14.85 -18.28
N LEU A 231 -0.75 15.37 -17.47
CA LEU A 231 -1.84 14.59 -16.89
C LEU A 231 -2.85 14.08 -17.93
N ASN A 232 -2.93 14.72 -19.10
CA ASN A 232 -3.80 14.27 -20.19
C ASN A 232 -3.37 12.92 -20.78
N SER A 233 -2.13 12.50 -20.53
CA SER A 233 -1.62 11.20 -20.95
C SER A 233 -2.02 10.05 -20.00
N LEU A 234 -2.42 10.30 -18.75
CA LEU A 234 -2.69 9.30 -17.73
C LEU A 234 -3.78 8.30 -18.12
N PRO A 235 -4.97 8.71 -18.68
CA PRO A 235 -5.98 7.75 -19.08
C PRO A 235 -5.51 6.79 -20.19
N LYS A 236 -4.65 7.26 -21.13
CA LYS A 236 -4.03 6.40 -22.13
C LYS A 236 -2.94 5.51 -21.53
N LEU A 237 -2.19 6.00 -20.57
CA LEU A 237 -1.17 5.23 -19.87
C LEU A 237 -1.81 4.11 -19.04
N SER A 238 -2.93 4.39 -18.37
CA SER A 238 -3.64 3.42 -17.51
C SER A 238 -4.15 2.20 -18.27
N SER A 239 -4.32 2.27 -19.60
CA SER A 239 -4.67 1.09 -20.41
C SER A 239 -3.52 0.06 -20.52
N LYS A 240 -2.28 0.47 -20.25
CA LYS A 240 -1.06 -0.34 -20.44
C LYS A 240 -0.28 -0.59 -19.16
N GLN A 241 -0.35 0.32 -18.19
CA GLN A 241 0.37 0.28 -16.92
C GLN A 241 -0.59 0.51 -15.76
N VAL A 242 -0.26 -0.03 -14.60
CA VAL A 242 -1.00 0.25 -13.37
C VAL A 242 -0.65 1.65 -12.88
N ILE A 243 -1.67 2.45 -12.62
CA ILE A 243 -1.53 3.80 -12.08
C ILE A 243 -1.99 3.78 -10.63
N TRP A 244 -1.12 4.23 -9.75
CA TRP A 244 -1.36 4.49 -8.34
C TRP A 244 -1.50 5.99 -8.14
N LEU A 245 -2.62 6.47 -7.61
CA LEU A 245 -2.79 7.88 -7.25
C LEU A 245 -3.04 8.00 -5.74
N ASN A 246 -2.53 9.11 -5.17
CA ASN A 246 -2.74 9.44 -3.77
C ASN A 246 -3.87 10.45 -3.65
N SER A 247 -4.75 10.27 -2.66
CA SER A 247 -5.74 11.28 -2.26
C SER A 247 -5.41 11.96 -0.93
N LEU A 248 -4.14 11.92 -0.50
CA LEU A 248 -3.72 12.31 0.85
C LEU A 248 -3.78 13.83 1.09
N TRP A 249 -3.09 14.61 0.26
CA TRP A 249 -3.03 16.08 0.38
C TRP A 249 -2.70 16.76 -0.96
N PRO A 250 -2.98 18.08 -1.11
CA PRO A 250 -3.00 18.78 -2.40
C PRO A 250 -1.71 18.68 -3.22
N SER A 251 -0.53 18.63 -2.59
CA SER A 251 0.76 18.59 -3.32
C SER A 251 1.01 17.26 -4.05
N LEU A 252 0.20 16.24 -3.81
CA LEU A 252 0.30 14.93 -4.46
C LEU A 252 -0.72 14.70 -5.57
N ASN A 253 -1.80 15.52 -5.62
CA ASN A 253 -2.98 15.24 -6.44
C ASN A 253 -3.66 16.49 -7.01
N GLY A 254 -3.06 17.68 -6.87
CA GLY A 254 -3.62 18.94 -7.40
C GLY A 254 -4.89 19.42 -6.71
N GLY A 255 -5.12 19.01 -5.44
CA GLY A 255 -6.30 19.38 -4.66
C GLY A 255 -7.45 18.38 -4.71
N HIS A 256 -7.25 17.21 -5.33
CA HIS A 256 -8.24 16.11 -5.35
C HIS A 256 -8.01 15.15 -4.19
N ASP A 257 -8.05 15.66 -2.96
CA ASP A 257 -7.63 14.97 -1.75
C ASP A 257 -8.80 14.46 -0.87
N ASP A 258 -8.44 13.76 0.20
CA ASP A 258 -9.40 13.19 1.15
C ASP A 258 -10.22 14.24 1.88
N ASP A 259 -9.68 15.44 2.12
CA ASP A 259 -10.40 16.53 2.77
C ASP A 259 -11.50 17.10 1.85
N LEU A 260 -11.22 17.24 0.54
CA LEU A 260 -12.23 17.57 -0.45
C LEU A 260 -13.35 16.52 -0.48
N ALA A 261 -12.98 15.23 -0.41
CA ALA A 261 -13.95 14.15 -0.47
C ALA A 261 -14.85 14.08 0.76
N VAL A 262 -14.26 14.13 1.96
CA VAL A 262 -14.93 13.81 3.23
C VAL A 262 -15.37 15.08 3.96
N GLU A 263 -14.45 16.01 4.23
CA GLU A 263 -14.75 17.21 5.03
C GLU A 263 -15.60 18.21 4.25
N GLN A 264 -15.41 18.32 2.94
CA GLN A 264 -16.20 19.18 2.07
C GLN A 264 -17.36 18.45 1.39
N GLY A 265 -17.50 17.13 1.58
CA GLY A 265 -18.60 16.32 1.08
C GLY A 265 -18.65 16.19 -0.45
N ASN A 266 -17.51 16.26 -1.14
CA ASN A 266 -17.46 16.19 -2.61
C ASN A 266 -16.53 15.07 -3.12
N PRO A 267 -16.85 13.79 -2.87
CA PRO A 267 -16.01 12.66 -3.25
C PRO A 267 -15.89 12.51 -4.78
N GLU A 268 -16.88 12.96 -5.54
CA GLU A 268 -16.84 12.89 -7.02
C GLU A 268 -15.79 13.85 -7.61
N ALA A 269 -15.61 15.03 -7.03
CA ALA A 269 -14.57 15.98 -7.43
C ALA A 269 -13.17 15.56 -6.94
N SER A 270 -13.08 14.72 -5.93
CA SER A 270 -11.83 14.15 -5.41
C SER A 270 -11.58 12.75 -6.01
N TRP A 271 -12.05 11.71 -5.34
CA TRP A 271 -11.80 10.31 -5.72
C TRP A 271 -12.33 9.96 -7.11
N GLY A 272 -13.53 10.47 -7.47
CA GLY A 272 -14.10 10.30 -8.81
C GLY A 272 -13.22 10.89 -9.90
N TRP A 273 -12.63 12.08 -9.65
CA TRP A 273 -11.68 12.69 -10.58
C TRP A 273 -10.42 11.85 -10.75
N LEU A 274 -9.82 11.35 -9.64
CA LEU A 274 -8.64 10.49 -9.69
C LEU A 274 -8.92 9.18 -10.45
N ILE A 275 -10.10 8.59 -10.29
CA ILE A 275 -10.52 7.40 -11.04
C ILE A 275 -10.61 7.72 -12.54
N LYS A 276 -11.20 8.85 -12.92
CA LYS A 276 -11.28 9.31 -14.32
C LYS A 276 -9.91 9.57 -14.94
N LYS A 277 -8.90 9.91 -14.11
CA LYS A 277 -7.49 10.00 -14.55
C LYS A 277 -6.82 8.64 -14.72
N GLY A 278 -7.50 7.55 -14.42
CA GLY A 278 -7.05 6.18 -14.70
C GLY A 278 -6.42 5.46 -13.51
N ALA A 279 -6.69 5.89 -12.28
CA ALA A 279 -6.25 5.16 -11.09
C ALA A 279 -6.72 3.69 -11.16
N SER A 280 -5.79 2.77 -10.87
CA SER A 280 -6.08 1.37 -10.58
C SER A 280 -6.00 1.11 -9.08
N ILE A 281 -5.25 1.95 -8.38
CA ILE A 281 -5.04 1.91 -6.93
C ILE A 281 -5.15 3.35 -6.42
N LEU A 282 -5.90 3.55 -5.34
CA LEU A 282 -6.00 4.82 -4.62
C LEU A 282 -5.46 4.65 -3.21
N GLN A 283 -4.51 5.51 -2.83
CA GLN A 283 -3.99 5.59 -1.47
C GLN A 283 -4.69 6.74 -0.73
N THR A 284 -5.14 6.46 0.49
CA THR A 284 -6.00 7.35 1.26
C THR A 284 -5.74 7.25 2.75
N ASP A 285 -6.01 8.34 3.47
CA ASP A 285 -6.14 8.40 4.93
C ASP A 285 -7.58 8.12 5.42
N ARG A 286 -8.51 7.85 4.48
CA ARG A 286 -9.94 7.58 4.72
C ARG A 286 -10.39 6.26 4.06
N PRO A 287 -9.74 5.12 4.38
CA PRO A 287 -9.96 3.88 3.63
C PRO A 287 -11.39 3.34 3.77
N LEU A 288 -12.06 3.55 4.89
CA LEU A 288 -13.44 3.12 5.10
C LEU A 288 -14.41 3.90 4.21
N GLU A 289 -14.31 5.24 4.23
CA GLU A 289 -15.15 6.14 3.43
C GLU A 289 -14.90 5.93 1.94
N MET A 290 -13.63 5.74 1.54
CA MET A 290 -13.30 5.44 0.15
C MET A 290 -13.87 4.10 -0.32
N GLN A 291 -13.78 3.03 0.49
CA GLN A 291 -14.42 1.75 0.15
C GLN A 291 -15.95 1.89 0.00
N GLN A 292 -16.57 2.67 0.86
CA GLN A 292 -18.02 2.93 0.76
C GLN A 292 -18.34 3.64 -0.55
N TYR A 293 -17.66 4.73 -0.87
CA TYR A 293 -17.81 5.45 -2.12
C TYR A 293 -17.63 4.54 -3.35
N LEU A 294 -16.61 3.69 -3.36
CA LEU A 294 -16.34 2.77 -4.48
C LEU A 294 -17.45 1.71 -4.64
N ARG A 295 -18.00 1.19 -3.53
CA ARG A 295 -19.14 0.26 -3.58
C ARG A 295 -20.40 0.90 -4.18
N GLU A 296 -20.74 2.11 -3.73
CA GLU A 296 -21.90 2.86 -4.17
C GLU A 296 -21.83 3.21 -5.67
N ASN A 297 -20.62 3.40 -6.20
CA ASN A 297 -20.37 3.77 -7.60
C ASN A 297 -19.97 2.59 -8.49
N GLY A 298 -20.09 1.35 -8.03
CA GLY A 298 -19.82 0.15 -8.83
C GLY A 298 -18.33 -0.07 -9.17
N ASN A 299 -17.42 0.57 -8.45
CA ASN A 299 -15.97 0.51 -8.68
C ASN A 299 -15.23 -0.44 -7.70
N ASN A 300 -15.96 -1.17 -6.84
CA ASN A 300 -15.40 -2.09 -5.86
C ASN A 300 -15.88 -3.54 -6.08
#